data_4d0791be5682c79eaec1f66078dc045b
#
_entry.id   4d0791be5682c79eaec1f66078dc045b
#
_cell.length_a   1.000
_cell.length_b   1.000
_cell.length_c   1.000
_cell.angle_alpha   90.00
_cell.angle_beta   90.00
_cell.angle_gamma   90.00
#
_symmetry.space_group_name_H-M   'P 1'
#
loop_
_entity.id
_entity.type
_entity.pdbx_description
1 polymer ?
#
loop_
_entity_poly.entity_id
_entity_poly.type
_entity_poly.pdbx_seq_one_letter_code
_entity_poly.pdbx_strand_id
1 'polypeptide(L)'
;MSGWLAEYGGKLIGGLATLLASSVVVEIVPIKICPWTAFFRWVGKKINGDVREKLDEISNDLSTHIHEDNQRNAKRARVRILRFADDILQGELHSKEHFDEILDDITEYNRYCARHPEFPNDKATLSIAHIERVYRARLEKNDFL
;
A
#
# COMPACT_ATOMS: atom_id res chain seq x y z
N MET A 1 -15.98 20.75 -79.60
CA MET A 1 -15.33 20.28 -78.31
C MET A 1 -16.29 20.15 -77.13
N SER A 2 -17.57 19.88 -77.32
CA SER A 2 -18.57 19.84 -76.24
C SER A 2 -19.18 18.44 -75.92
N GLY A 3 -18.86 17.44 -76.77
CA GLY A 3 -19.43 16.09 -76.58
C GLY A 3 -18.65 15.23 -75.59
N TRP A 4 -17.39 15.47 -75.41
CA TRP A 4 -16.51 14.66 -74.58
C TRP A 4 -16.79 14.82 -73.06
N LEU A 5 -17.09 16.03 -72.60
CA LEU A 5 -17.42 16.32 -71.16
C LEU A 5 -18.78 15.78 -70.73
N ALA A 6 -19.76 15.65 -71.63
CA ALA A 6 -21.06 15.10 -71.32
C ALA A 6 -21.02 13.60 -71.18
N GLU A 7 -20.22 12.88 -71.97
CA GLU A 7 -20.11 11.43 -71.93
C GLU A 7 -19.32 10.93 -70.71
N TYR A 8 -18.25 11.58 -70.28
CA TYR A 8 -17.44 11.22 -69.14
C TYR A 8 -18.02 11.72 -67.86
N GLY A 9 -18.70 12.88 -67.84
CA GLY A 9 -19.38 13.40 -66.64
C GLY A 9 -20.50 12.49 -66.16
N GLY A 10 -21.29 11.92 -67.05
CA GLY A 10 -22.34 10.97 -66.71
C GLY A 10 -21.83 9.67 -66.13
N LYS A 11 -20.70 9.15 -66.64
CA LYS A 11 -20.10 7.91 -66.10
C LYS A 11 -19.44 8.12 -64.74
N LEU A 12 -18.85 9.28 -64.47
CA LEU A 12 -18.28 9.66 -63.20
C LEU A 12 -19.36 9.87 -62.13
N ILE A 13 -20.45 10.55 -62.44
CA ILE A 13 -21.56 10.77 -61.53
C ILE A 13 -22.29 9.45 -61.26
N GLY A 14 -22.48 8.56 -62.27
CA GLY A 14 -23.04 7.24 -62.08
C GLY A 14 -22.17 6.34 -61.19
N GLY A 15 -20.85 6.39 -61.38
CA GLY A 15 -19.90 5.62 -60.55
C GLY A 15 -19.84 6.10 -59.10
N LEU A 16 -19.94 7.41 -58.88
CA LEU A 16 -19.97 7.98 -57.54
C LEU A 16 -21.29 7.67 -56.79
N ALA A 17 -22.41 7.70 -57.54
CA ALA A 17 -23.73 7.38 -57.00
C ALA A 17 -23.85 5.87 -56.61
N THR A 18 -23.24 4.97 -57.41
CA THR A 18 -23.21 3.54 -57.08
C THR A 18 -22.28 3.24 -55.91
N LEU A 19 -21.16 3.96 -55.76
CA LEU A 19 -20.29 3.85 -54.57
C LEU A 19 -20.98 4.34 -53.30
N LEU A 20 -21.74 5.43 -53.37
CA LEU A 20 -22.51 5.94 -52.24
C LEU A 20 -23.70 5.06 -51.90
N ALA A 21 -24.37 4.45 -52.89
CA ALA A 21 -25.46 3.50 -52.64
C ALA A 21 -24.96 2.18 -52.08
N SER A 22 -23.78 1.70 -52.47
CA SER A 22 -23.19 0.49 -51.90
C SER A 22 -22.68 0.69 -50.45
N SER A 23 -22.32 1.93 -50.09
CA SER A 23 -21.94 2.23 -48.69
C SER A 23 -23.15 2.25 -47.74
N VAL A 24 -24.36 2.49 -48.27
CA VAL A 24 -25.60 2.48 -47.46
C VAL A 24 -26.10 1.04 -47.21
N VAL A 25 -25.77 0.08 -48.06
CA VAL A 25 -26.20 -1.32 -47.92
C VAL A 25 -25.34 -2.10 -46.90
N VAL A 26 -24.17 -1.58 -46.55
CA VAL A 26 -23.31 -2.21 -45.51
C VAL A 26 -23.78 -1.89 -44.08
N GLU A 27 -24.75 -0.98 -43.90
CA GLU A 27 -25.26 -0.60 -42.55
C GLU A 27 -26.28 -1.58 -41.95
N ILE A 28 -26.61 -2.71 -42.58
CA ILE A 28 -27.62 -3.67 -42.07
C ILE A 28 -26.98 -4.86 -41.35
N VAL A 29 -25.68 -4.85 -41.07
CA VAL A 29 -25.10 -5.73 -40.10
C VAL A 29 -24.97 -4.94 -38.81
N PRO A 30 -25.69 -5.30 -37.70
CA PRO A 30 -25.57 -4.57 -36.43
C PRO A 30 -24.27 -4.93 -35.72
N ILE A 31 -23.14 -4.69 -36.35
CA ILE A 31 -21.87 -4.61 -35.64
C ILE A 31 -21.83 -3.20 -35.05
N LYS A 32 -22.42 -3.06 -33.86
CA LYS A 32 -22.24 -1.86 -33.01
C LYS A 32 -20.80 -1.76 -32.56
N ILE A 33 -19.88 -1.61 -33.48
CA ILE A 33 -18.54 -1.13 -33.21
C ILE A 33 -18.68 0.38 -33.11
N CYS A 34 -19.05 0.89 -31.93
CA CYS A 34 -18.90 2.30 -31.63
C CYS A 34 -17.40 2.58 -31.61
N PRO A 35 -16.81 3.23 -32.62
CA PRO A 35 -15.37 3.52 -32.66
C PRO A 35 -14.96 4.38 -31.45
N TRP A 36 -15.90 5.16 -30.92
CA TRP A 36 -15.72 5.95 -29.71
C TRP A 36 -15.57 5.10 -28.44
N THR A 37 -16.28 3.98 -28.31
CA THR A 37 -16.11 3.09 -27.16
C THR A 37 -14.76 2.36 -27.20
N ALA A 38 -14.26 2.00 -28.36
CA ALA A 38 -12.93 1.43 -28.55
C ALA A 38 -11.85 2.48 -28.21
N PHE A 39 -12.02 3.72 -28.70
CA PHE A 39 -11.13 4.83 -28.41
C PHE A 39 -11.10 5.18 -26.91
N PHE A 40 -12.26 5.37 -26.28
CA PHE A 40 -12.32 5.65 -24.84
C PHE A 40 -11.82 4.48 -23.99
N ARG A 41 -12.02 3.25 -24.42
CA ARG A 41 -11.47 2.07 -23.76
C ARG A 41 -9.94 2.01 -23.88
N TRP A 42 -9.37 2.39 -25.03
CA TRP A 42 -7.93 2.46 -25.25
C TRP A 42 -7.29 3.59 -24.43
N VAL A 43 -7.86 4.80 -24.48
CA VAL A 43 -7.41 5.95 -23.67
C VAL A 43 -7.53 5.66 -22.18
N GLY A 44 -8.67 5.11 -21.74
CA GLY A 44 -8.88 4.73 -20.36
C GLY A 44 -7.90 3.65 -19.89
N LYS A 45 -7.54 2.69 -20.76
CA LYS A 45 -6.57 1.65 -20.45
C LYS A 45 -5.15 2.21 -20.30
N LYS A 46 -4.78 3.20 -21.09
CA LYS A 46 -3.46 3.83 -21.02
C LYS A 46 -3.34 4.74 -19.80
N ILE A 47 -4.34 5.59 -19.53
CA ILE A 47 -4.36 6.45 -18.34
C ILE A 47 -4.42 5.61 -17.05
N ASN A 48 -5.27 4.57 -17.01
CA ASN A 48 -5.38 3.68 -15.85
C ASN A 48 -4.13 2.80 -15.66
N GLY A 49 -3.34 2.55 -16.71
CA GLY A 49 -2.06 1.84 -16.60
C GLY A 49 -1.06 2.61 -15.76
N ASP A 50 -0.79 3.85 -16.10
CA ASP A 50 0.17 4.72 -15.42
C ASP A 50 -0.26 5.01 -13.95
N VAL A 51 -1.58 5.14 -13.72
CA VAL A 51 -2.12 5.34 -12.36
C VAL A 51 -1.97 4.09 -11.51
N ARG A 52 -2.21 2.90 -12.08
CA ARG A 52 -2.03 1.63 -11.36
C ARG A 52 -0.58 1.39 -11.01
N GLU A 53 0.34 1.61 -11.94
CA GLU A 53 1.78 1.48 -11.71
C GLU A 53 2.24 2.37 -10.55
N LYS A 54 1.80 3.64 -10.53
CA LYS A 54 2.09 4.56 -9.42
C LYS A 54 1.42 4.16 -8.11
N LEU A 55 0.22 3.58 -8.14
CA LEU A 55 -0.44 3.07 -6.94
C LEU A 55 0.29 1.86 -6.38
N ASP A 56 0.78 0.96 -7.23
CA ASP A 56 1.56 -0.21 -6.82
C ASP A 56 2.92 0.23 -6.25
N GLU A 57 3.58 1.22 -6.85
CA GLU A 57 4.81 1.83 -6.34
C GLU A 57 4.59 2.45 -4.95
N ILE A 58 3.58 3.32 -4.80
CA ILE A 58 3.24 3.95 -3.53
C ILE A 58 2.86 2.89 -2.47
N SER A 59 2.12 1.86 -2.85
CA SER A 59 1.73 0.77 -1.94
C SER A 59 2.96 -0.01 -1.45
N ASN A 60 3.92 -0.28 -2.32
CA ASN A 60 5.17 -0.94 -1.97
C ASN A 60 6.04 -0.07 -1.07
N ASP A 61 6.19 1.21 -1.40
CA ASP A 61 6.94 2.17 -0.58
C ASP A 61 6.31 2.31 0.80
N LEU A 62 4.98 2.45 0.87
CA LEU A 62 4.26 2.54 2.13
C LEU A 62 4.45 1.28 2.99
N SER A 63 4.37 0.09 2.39
CA SER A 63 4.59 -1.17 3.10
C SER A 63 6.01 -1.27 3.65
N THR A 64 7.00 -0.82 2.89
CA THR A 64 8.41 -0.77 3.29
C THR A 64 8.60 0.21 4.46
N HIS A 65 8.05 1.41 4.35
CA HIS A 65 8.10 2.41 5.43
C HIS A 65 7.44 1.92 6.71
N ILE A 66 6.27 1.28 6.62
CA ILE A 66 5.58 0.69 7.78
C ILE A 66 6.46 -0.39 8.43
N HIS A 67 7.10 -1.24 7.63
CA HIS A 67 7.98 -2.27 8.14
C HIS A 67 9.19 -1.67 8.86
N GLU A 68 9.85 -0.69 8.27
CA GLU A 68 11.00 0.02 8.86
C GLU A 68 10.62 0.75 10.15
N ASP A 69 9.49 1.42 10.18
CA ASP A 69 9.01 2.15 11.37
C ASP A 69 8.67 1.18 12.50
N ASN A 70 8.01 0.07 12.21
CA ASN A 70 7.73 -0.97 13.21
C ASN A 70 9.03 -1.56 13.77
N GLN A 71 10.02 -1.83 12.92
CA GLN A 71 11.33 -2.31 13.36
C GLN A 71 12.05 -1.28 14.22
N ARG A 72 12.00 0.00 13.84
CA ARG A 72 12.58 1.10 14.60
C ARG A 72 11.92 1.26 15.97
N ASN A 73 10.59 1.16 16.02
CA ASN A 73 9.84 1.23 17.26
C ASN A 73 10.17 0.07 18.18
N ALA A 74 10.28 -1.16 17.67
CA ALA A 74 10.72 -2.31 18.46
C ALA A 74 12.15 -2.15 19.01
N LYS A 75 13.07 -1.59 18.21
CA LYS A 75 14.43 -1.27 18.69
C LYS A 75 14.42 -0.22 19.79
N ARG A 76 13.57 0.81 19.67
CA ARG A 76 13.42 1.86 20.70
C ARG A 76 12.81 1.31 21.99
N ALA A 77 11.75 0.51 21.86
CA ALA A 77 11.15 -0.17 23.02
C ALA A 77 12.20 -1.02 23.76
N ARG A 78 12.98 -1.81 23.00
CA ARG A 78 14.08 -2.59 23.61
C ARG A 78 15.07 -1.73 24.40
N VAL A 79 15.47 -0.58 23.85
CA VAL A 79 16.39 0.33 24.55
C VAL A 79 15.77 0.85 25.86
N ARG A 80 14.48 1.22 25.84
CA ARG A 80 13.79 1.67 27.06
C ARG A 80 13.70 0.54 28.10
N ILE A 81 13.35 -0.67 27.68
CA ILE A 81 13.29 -1.86 28.54
C ILE A 81 14.64 -2.12 29.19
N LEU A 82 15.73 -2.12 28.42
CA LEU A 82 17.08 -2.35 28.96
C LEU A 82 17.46 -1.27 29.98
N ARG A 83 17.20 0.01 29.64
CA ARG A 83 17.50 1.13 30.55
C ARG A 83 16.70 1.02 31.83
N PHE A 84 15.39 0.77 31.76
CA PHE A 84 14.56 0.62 32.94
C PHE A 84 15.02 -0.55 33.84
N ALA A 85 15.47 -1.66 33.23
CA ALA A 85 16.06 -2.75 33.98
C ALA A 85 17.34 -2.35 34.68
N ASP A 86 18.20 -1.55 34.04
CA ASP A 86 19.43 -1.02 34.64
C ASP A 86 19.13 -0.06 35.78
N ASP A 87 18.16 0.83 35.63
CA ASP A 87 17.72 1.78 36.67
C ASP A 87 17.26 1.03 37.91
N ILE A 88 16.46 -0.05 37.75
CA ILE A 88 16.05 -0.93 38.86
C ILE A 88 17.27 -1.61 39.52
N LEU A 89 18.22 -2.09 38.74
CA LEU A 89 19.44 -2.73 39.26
C LEU A 89 20.32 -1.75 40.05
N GLN A 90 20.31 -0.46 39.68
CA GLN A 90 20.99 0.61 40.41
C GLN A 90 20.23 1.04 41.69
N GLY A 91 19.04 0.51 41.91
CA GLY A 91 18.22 0.81 43.08
C GLY A 91 17.33 2.04 42.90
N GLU A 92 17.14 2.52 41.68
CA GLU A 92 16.21 3.61 41.43
C GLU A 92 14.77 3.19 41.70
N LEU A 93 14.02 4.09 42.33
CA LEU A 93 12.60 3.89 42.63
C LEU A 93 11.74 4.46 41.52
N HIS A 94 10.76 3.69 41.11
CA HIS A 94 9.81 4.08 40.05
C HIS A 94 8.38 4.03 40.57
N SER A 95 7.54 4.93 40.07
CA SER A 95 6.11 4.92 40.34
C SER A 95 5.43 3.76 39.64
N LYS A 96 4.22 3.45 40.06
CA LYS A 96 3.40 2.41 39.45
C LYS A 96 3.15 2.75 37.95
N GLU A 97 2.89 4.01 37.65
CA GLU A 97 2.65 4.49 36.30
C GLU A 97 3.87 4.24 35.38
N HIS A 98 5.09 4.44 35.89
CA HIS A 98 6.33 4.13 35.15
C HIS A 98 6.45 2.63 34.84
N PHE A 99 6.05 1.77 35.77
CA PHE A 99 6.01 0.33 35.54
C PHE A 99 4.93 -0.03 34.51
N ASP A 100 3.76 0.57 34.57
CA ASP A 100 2.68 0.32 33.61
C ASP A 100 3.12 0.70 32.17
N GLU A 101 3.76 1.86 31.99
CA GLU A 101 4.33 2.31 30.72
C GLU A 101 5.36 1.31 30.17
N ILE A 102 6.28 0.82 30.99
CA ILE A 102 7.28 -0.14 30.52
C ILE A 102 6.70 -1.51 30.21
N LEU A 103 5.62 -1.92 30.89
CA LEU A 103 4.90 -3.16 30.60
C LEU A 103 4.18 -3.07 29.25
N ASP A 104 3.68 -1.90 28.88
CA ASP A 104 3.13 -1.65 27.55
C ASP A 104 4.23 -1.75 26.46
N ASP A 105 5.39 -1.14 26.68
CA ASP A 105 6.55 -1.27 25.81
C ASP A 105 6.98 -2.74 25.63
N ILE A 106 6.99 -3.52 26.73
CA ILE A 106 7.29 -4.97 26.70
C ILE A 106 6.25 -5.71 25.85
N THR A 107 4.98 -5.39 26.02
CA THR A 107 3.89 -6.01 25.25
C THR A 107 4.04 -5.75 23.77
N GLU A 108 4.29 -4.51 23.38
CA GLU A 108 4.50 -4.14 21.97
C GLU A 108 5.77 -4.79 21.39
N TYR A 109 6.87 -4.77 22.14
CA TYR A 109 8.11 -5.42 21.75
C TYR A 109 7.91 -6.92 21.50
N ASN A 110 7.29 -7.62 22.45
CA ASN A 110 7.02 -9.05 22.33
C ASN A 110 6.10 -9.37 21.16
N ARG A 111 5.08 -8.54 20.92
CA ARG A 111 4.17 -8.66 19.75
C ARG A 111 4.93 -8.52 18.44
N TYR A 112 5.85 -7.58 18.36
CA TYR A 112 6.70 -7.40 17.18
C TYR A 112 7.60 -8.62 16.96
N CYS A 113 8.32 -9.07 18.00
CA CYS A 113 9.21 -10.23 17.94
C CYS A 113 8.48 -11.52 17.52
N ALA A 114 7.25 -11.73 18.01
CA ALA A 114 6.44 -12.89 17.65
C ALA A 114 6.06 -12.91 16.14
N ARG A 115 5.94 -11.73 15.52
CA ARG A 115 5.63 -11.60 14.08
C ARG A 115 6.87 -11.61 13.20
N HIS A 116 8.03 -11.37 13.78
CA HIS A 116 9.32 -11.22 13.09
C HIS A 116 10.38 -12.11 13.74
N PRO A 117 10.36 -13.45 13.49
CA PRO A 117 11.31 -14.38 14.09
C PRO A 117 12.78 -14.07 13.76
N GLU A 118 13.02 -13.38 12.64
CA GLU A 118 14.34 -12.91 12.22
C GLU A 118 14.90 -11.76 13.06
N PHE A 119 14.03 -11.09 13.83
CA PHE A 119 14.44 -9.99 14.70
C PHE A 119 15.08 -10.53 15.98
N PRO A 120 16.30 -10.09 16.36
CA PRO A 120 16.98 -10.61 17.55
C PRO A 120 16.24 -10.17 18.83
N ASN A 121 15.50 -11.11 19.45
CA ASN A 121 14.69 -10.88 20.64
C ASN A 121 15.37 -11.28 21.95
N ASP A 122 16.39 -12.12 21.94
CA ASP A 122 17.05 -12.69 23.14
C ASP A 122 17.67 -11.63 24.05
N LYS A 123 18.02 -10.46 23.48
CA LYS A 123 18.75 -9.40 24.20
C LYS A 123 17.95 -8.74 25.32
N ALA A 124 16.62 -8.80 25.30
CA ALA A 124 15.78 -8.19 26.33
C ALA A 124 15.11 -9.21 27.25
N THR A 125 15.17 -10.48 26.96
CA THR A 125 14.42 -11.54 27.66
C THR A 125 14.68 -11.55 29.19
N LEU A 126 15.95 -11.49 29.59
CA LEU A 126 16.31 -11.48 31.02
C LEU A 126 15.91 -10.17 31.72
N SER A 127 16.05 -9.05 31.03
CA SER A 127 15.63 -7.74 31.54
C SER A 127 14.12 -7.66 31.75
N ILE A 128 13.35 -8.17 30.79
CA ILE A 128 11.88 -8.28 30.89
C ILE A 128 11.49 -9.12 32.11
N ALA A 129 12.05 -10.32 32.23
CA ALA A 129 11.78 -11.19 33.38
C ALA A 129 12.14 -10.54 34.73
N HIS A 130 13.20 -9.74 34.73
CA HIS A 130 13.60 -8.98 35.93
C HIS A 130 12.59 -7.89 36.27
N ILE A 131 12.17 -7.08 35.33
CA ILE A 131 11.18 -6.00 35.46
C ILE A 131 9.86 -6.58 36.02
N GLU A 132 9.35 -7.64 35.37
CA GLU A 132 8.10 -8.29 35.79
C GLU A 132 8.16 -8.85 37.19
N ARG A 133 9.30 -9.40 37.58
CA ARG A 133 9.50 -9.92 38.93
C ARG A 133 9.48 -8.80 39.98
N VAL A 134 10.17 -7.69 39.71
CA VAL A 134 10.21 -6.53 40.61
C VAL A 134 8.83 -5.89 40.68
N TYR A 135 8.13 -5.73 39.58
CA TYR A 135 6.76 -5.20 39.55
C TYR A 135 5.82 -6.02 40.47
N ARG A 136 5.83 -7.35 40.34
CA ARG A 136 4.99 -8.24 41.18
C ARG A 136 5.34 -8.10 42.66
N ALA A 137 6.63 -8.06 42.98
CA ALA A 137 7.06 -7.90 44.37
C ALA A 137 6.64 -6.56 44.99
N ARG A 138 6.67 -5.47 44.21
CA ARG A 138 6.20 -4.16 44.66
C ARG A 138 4.69 -4.08 44.74
N LEU A 139 3.98 -4.71 43.81
CA LEU A 139 2.52 -4.77 43.82
C LEU A 139 2.01 -5.49 45.06
N GLU A 140 2.64 -6.64 45.47
CA GLU A 140 2.31 -7.39 46.68
C GLU A 140 2.53 -6.58 47.96
N LYS A 141 3.57 -5.74 47.98
CA LYS A 141 3.94 -4.91 49.14
C LYS A 141 3.25 -3.55 49.15
N ASN A 142 2.59 -3.18 48.02
CA ASN A 142 2.08 -1.84 47.75
C ASN A 142 3.16 -0.76 47.97
N ASP A 143 4.39 -1.04 47.51
CA ASP A 143 5.62 -0.30 47.74
C ASP A 143 6.15 0.32 46.43
N PHE A 144 5.31 1.11 45.77
CA PHE A 144 5.69 1.99 44.70
C PHE A 144 6.04 3.39 45.24
N LEU A 145 6.71 4.20 44.39
CA LEU A 145 7.06 5.58 44.70
C LEU A 145 5.80 6.41 44.83
#